data_b7e7656385a4bd6231da4f04263ede7e
#
_entry.id   b7e7656385a4bd6231da4f04263ede7e
#
_cell.length_a   1.000
_cell.length_b   1.000
_cell.length_c   1.000
_cell.angle_alpha   90.00
_cell.angle_beta   90.00
_cell.angle_gamma   90.00
#
_symmetry.space_group_name_H-M   'P 1'
#
loop_
_entity.id
_entity.type
_entity.pdbx_description
1 polymer ?
#
loop_
_entity_poly.entity_id
_entity_poly.type
_entity_poly.pdbx_seq_one_letter_code
_entity_poly.pdbx_strand_id
1 'polypeptide(L)'
;MNIEGIEKLNKKLGRITAAKTLLPVLQKQSDKIVARAKQYPGAPANSTYRRTNRLRNSWNVRTHQKQRNLSAIISNTASRKGIRYGIYVMGPKNGPRPGTRQAWMHNNRWATLEGIYKQRKKEIVKALQLEVDRKLKG
;
A
#
# COMPACT_ATOMS: atom_id res chain seq x y z
N MET A 1 -7.91 -8.08 6.63
CA MET A 1 -8.82 -7.01 6.20
C MET A 1 -9.77 -7.57 5.15
N ASN A 2 -11.05 -7.69 5.50
CA ASN A 2 -12.08 -8.09 4.54
C ASN A 2 -12.46 -6.87 3.69
N ILE A 3 -12.29 -7.00 2.39
CA ILE A 3 -12.67 -5.96 1.44
C ILE A 3 -13.97 -6.40 0.79
N GLU A 4 -15.08 -5.73 1.10
CA GLU A 4 -16.35 -5.91 0.39
C GLU A 4 -16.14 -5.76 -1.12
N GLY A 5 -16.63 -6.70 -1.89
CA GLY A 5 -16.40 -6.77 -3.33
C GLY A 5 -15.28 -7.74 -3.76
N ILE A 6 -14.30 -8.04 -2.89
CA ILE A 6 -13.30 -9.06 -3.19
C ILE A 6 -13.90 -10.46 -3.19
N GLU A 7 -14.91 -10.75 -2.37
CA GLU A 7 -15.59 -12.05 -2.43
C GLU A 7 -16.29 -12.29 -3.76
N LYS A 8 -16.97 -11.28 -4.30
CA LYS A 8 -17.56 -11.36 -5.65
C LYS A 8 -16.48 -11.50 -6.72
N LEU A 9 -15.36 -10.80 -6.56
CA LEU A 9 -14.20 -10.89 -7.43
C LEU A 9 -13.58 -12.29 -7.35
N ASN A 10 -13.42 -12.85 -6.17
CA ASN A 10 -12.86 -14.20 -5.97
C ASN A 10 -13.77 -15.29 -6.56
N LYS A 11 -15.10 -15.14 -6.47
CA LYS A 11 -16.03 -16.05 -7.15
C LYS A 11 -15.91 -15.99 -8.68
N LYS A 12 -15.73 -14.79 -9.24
CA LYS A 12 -15.47 -14.62 -10.67
C LYS A 12 -14.09 -15.15 -11.08
N LEU A 13 -13.07 -14.93 -10.25
CA LEU A 13 -11.72 -15.46 -10.44
C LEU A 13 -11.66 -16.97 -10.42
N GLY A 14 -12.55 -17.64 -9.66
CA GLY A 14 -12.65 -19.10 -9.67
C GLY A 14 -13.07 -19.69 -11.01
N ARG A 15 -13.59 -18.87 -11.91
CA ARG A 15 -13.96 -19.24 -13.30
C ARG A 15 -12.85 -18.91 -14.31
N ILE A 16 -11.82 -18.19 -13.90
CA ILE A 16 -10.73 -17.76 -14.77
C ILE A 16 -9.47 -18.46 -14.30
N THR A 17 -8.90 -19.33 -15.14
CA THR A 17 -7.60 -19.97 -14.91
C THR A 17 -6.43 -18.98 -14.88
N ALA A 18 -6.68 -17.70 -15.11
CA ALA A 18 -5.68 -16.67 -15.36
C ALA A 18 -5.61 -15.61 -14.24
N ALA A 19 -5.63 -16.01 -12.96
CA ALA A 19 -5.32 -15.08 -11.86
C ALA A 19 -3.97 -14.37 -12.06
N LYS A 20 -3.02 -15.02 -12.75
CA LYS A 20 -1.74 -14.42 -13.17
C LYS A 20 -1.92 -13.14 -13.98
N THR A 21 -2.99 -13.00 -14.75
CA THR A 21 -3.22 -11.79 -15.57
C THR A 21 -3.62 -10.58 -14.76
N LEU A 22 -4.05 -10.77 -13.51
CA LEU A 22 -4.38 -9.67 -12.60
C LEU A 22 -3.18 -9.17 -11.81
N LEU A 23 -2.09 -9.93 -11.74
CA LEU A 23 -0.87 -9.50 -11.04
C LEU A 23 -0.33 -8.16 -11.56
N PRO A 24 -0.22 -7.93 -12.88
CA PRO A 24 0.24 -6.62 -13.38
C PRO A 24 -0.68 -5.46 -12.98
N VAL A 25 -1.99 -5.69 -12.94
CA VAL A 25 -2.96 -4.68 -12.51
C VAL A 25 -2.77 -4.38 -11.02
N LEU A 26 -2.65 -5.41 -10.21
CA LEU A 26 -2.41 -5.28 -8.78
C LEU A 26 -1.07 -4.59 -8.49
N GLN A 27 -0.01 -4.94 -9.24
CA GLN A 27 1.30 -4.28 -9.16
C GLN A 27 1.16 -2.79 -9.47
N LYS A 28 0.53 -2.44 -10.59
CA LYS A 28 0.32 -1.05 -10.99
C LYS A 28 -0.44 -0.23 -9.95
N GLN A 29 -1.48 -0.81 -9.33
CA GLN A 29 -2.22 -0.12 -8.28
C GLN A 29 -1.40 0.03 -7.00
N SER A 30 -0.59 -0.96 -6.66
CA SER A 30 0.33 -0.90 -5.51
C SER A 30 1.42 0.15 -5.72
N ASP A 31 1.95 0.26 -6.94
CA ASP A 31 2.94 1.29 -7.29
C ASP A 31 2.36 2.71 -7.14
N LYS A 32 1.07 2.90 -7.43
CA LYS A 32 0.39 4.18 -7.18
C LYS A 32 0.28 4.51 -5.70
N ILE A 33 0.04 3.51 -4.84
CA ILE A 33 0.07 3.68 -3.38
C ILE A 33 1.46 4.14 -2.94
N VAL A 34 2.51 3.46 -3.42
CA VAL A 34 3.90 3.81 -3.11
C VAL A 34 4.26 5.20 -3.63
N ALA A 35 3.83 5.55 -4.85
CA ALA A 35 4.04 6.89 -5.40
C ALA A 35 3.45 7.97 -4.50
N ARG A 36 2.26 7.74 -3.95
CA ARG A 36 1.64 8.65 -2.98
C ARG A 36 2.39 8.66 -1.64
N ALA A 37 2.84 7.51 -1.16
CA ALA A 37 3.64 7.38 0.06
C ALA A 37 5.00 8.12 -0.02
N LYS A 38 5.56 8.23 -1.23
CA LYS A 38 6.79 8.99 -1.49
C LYS A 38 6.60 10.52 -1.50
N GLN A 39 5.37 11.00 -1.50
CA GLN A 39 5.07 12.44 -1.42
C GLN A 39 5.15 12.89 0.04
N TYR A 40 6.22 13.58 0.37
CA TYR A 40 6.43 14.07 1.72
C TYR A 40 5.68 15.37 1.98
N PRO A 41 5.18 15.59 3.20
CA PRO A 41 4.70 16.91 3.59
C PRO A 41 5.85 17.92 3.54
N GLY A 42 5.53 19.18 3.36
CA GLY A 42 6.50 20.27 3.43
C GLY A 42 7.29 20.25 4.74
N ALA A 43 8.50 20.77 4.74
CA ALA A 43 9.25 20.95 5.98
C ALA A 43 8.51 21.95 6.89
N PRO A 44 8.53 21.76 8.23
CA PRO A 44 8.02 22.79 9.13
C PRO A 44 8.74 24.11 8.93
N ALA A 45 8.04 25.22 9.12
CA ALA A 45 8.67 26.53 9.15
C ALA A 45 9.83 26.55 10.17
N ASN A 46 10.94 27.16 9.77
CA ASN A 46 12.15 27.25 10.59
C ASN A 46 12.84 25.91 10.92
N SER A 47 12.53 24.82 10.20
CA SER A 47 13.20 23.55 10.39
C SER A 47 14.56 23.53 9.69
N THR A 48 15.60 23.22 10.44
CA THR A 48 16.96 22.96 9.93
C THR A 48 17.15 21.47 9.54
N TYR A 49 16.15 20.65 9.75
CA TYR A 49 16.22 19.22 9.48
C TYR A 49 16.32 18.92 7.99
N ARG A 50 17.42 18.28 7.61
CA ARG A 50 17.62 17.79 6.25
C ARG A 50 17.14 16.34 6.13
N ARG A 51 16.22 16.10 5.21
CA ARG A 51 15.71 14.75 4.93
C ARG A 51 16.75 13.95 4.15
N THR A 52 17.04 12.73 4.62
CA THR A 52 17.98 11.82 3.96
C THR A 52 17.37 11.05 2.78
N ASN A 53 16.06 11.20 2.53
CA ASN A 53 15.30 10.42 1.55
C ASN A 53 15.35 8.89 1.73
N ARG A 54 15.90 8.37 2.81
CA ARG A 54 15.95 6.93 3.09
C ARG A 54 14.56 6.30 3.07
N LEU A 55 13.60 6.91 3.76
CA LEU A 55 12.23 6.43 3.77
C LEU A 55 11.64 6.37 2.35
N ARG A 56 11.86 7.41 1.57
CA ARG A 56 11.38 7.51 0.18
C ARG A 56 11.96 6.43 -0.72
N ASN A 57 13.22 6.08 -0.54
CA ASN A 57 13.95 5.15 -1.39
C ASN A 57 13.88 3.69 -0.92
N SER A 58 13.23 3.43 0.21
CA SER A 58 13.18 2.10 0.85
C SER A 58 11.83 1.39 0.70
N TRP A 59 10.99 1.84 -0.22
CA TRP A 59 9.71 1.20 -0.50
C TRP A 59 9.88 -0.03 -1.39
N ASN A 60 9.19 -1.09 -1.03
CA ASN A 60 9.11 -2.34 -1.79
C ASN A 60 7.66 -2.74 -2.02
N VAL A 61 7.39 -3.26 -3.21
CA VAL A 61 6.12 -3.90 -3.56
C VAL A 61 6.42 -5.31 -4.03
N ARG A 62 5.74 -6.27 -3.45
CA ARG A 62 5.74 -7.66 -3.91
C ARG A 62 4.32 -8.11 -4.17
N THR A 63 4.04 -8.55 -5.37
CA THR A 63 2.79 -9.19 -5.71
C THR A 63 2.98 -10.70 -5.66
N HIS A 64 1.98 -11.38 -5.16
CA HIS A 64 2.02 -12.82 -4.95
C HIS A 64 0.67 -13.45 -5.28
N GLN A 65 0.73 -14.62 -5.89
CA GLN A 65 -0.42 -15.46 -6.09
C GLN A 65 -0.20 -16.81 -5.40
N LYS A 66 -1.12 -17.17 -4.52
CA LYS A 66 -1.18 -18.49 -3.92
C LYS A 66 -2.55 -19.09 -4.20
N GLN A 67 -2.60 -20.15 -4.99
CA GLN A 67 -3.85 -20.72 -5.48
C GLN A 67 -4.70 -19.66 -6.21
N ARG A 68 -5.89 -19.35 -5.66
CA ARG A 68 -6.82 -18.35 -6.20
C ARG A 68 -6.69 -16.97 -5.53
N ASN A 69 -5.80 -16.84 -4.55
CA ASN A 69 -5.62 -15.61 -3.80
C ASN A 69 -4.51 -14.76 -4.42
N LEU A 70 -4.85 -13.52 -4.70
CA LEU A 70 -3.91 -12.48 -5.10
C LEU A 70 -3.60 -11.59 -3.91
N SER A 71 -2.36 -11.28 -3.71
CA SER A 71 -1.93 -10.35 -2.67
C SER A 71 -0.84 -9.42 -3.17
N ALA A 72 -0.83 -8.21 -2.63
CA ALA A 72 0.28 -7.29 -2.74
C ALA A 72 0.77 -6.92 -1.35
N ILE A 73 2.06 -7.02 -1.15
CA ILE A 73 2.72 -6.62 0.10
C ILE A 73 3.50 -5.35 -0.19
N ILE A 74 3.11 -4.26 0.46
CA ILE A 74 3.81 -2.98 0.42
C ILE A 74 4.55 -2.85 1.73
N SER A 75 5.86 -2.67 1.66
CA SER A 75 6.73 -2.56 2.83
C SER A 75 7.74 -1.45 2.67
N ASN A 76 8.23 -0.96 3.80
CA ASN A 76 9.34 -0.01 3.86
C ASN A 76 10.45 -0.56 4.75
N THR A 77 11.65 -0.64 4.22
CA THR A 77 12.82 -1.19 4.90
C THR A 77 13.75 -0.14 5.48
N ALA A 78 13.35 1.15 5.45
CA ALA A 78 14.17 2.22 6.01
C ALA A 78 14.51 1.96 7.47
N SER A 79 15.80 1.97 7.77
CA SER A 79 16.31 1.77 9.12
C SER A 79 17.45 2.74 9.44
N ARG A 80 17.63 3.03 10.71
CA ARG A 80 18.76 3.78 11.24
C ARG A 80 19.22 3.11 12.52
N LYS A 81 20.51 2.76 12.62
CA LYS A 81 21.06 2.05 13.78
C LYS A 81 20.24 0.79 14.16
N GLY A 82 19.85 0.01 13.16
CA GLY A 82 19.07 -1.23 13.35
C GLY A 82 17.56 -1.03 13.63
N ILE A 83 17.10 0.20 13.81
CA ILE A 83 15.68 0.48 14.10
C ILE A 83 14.98 0.84 12.80
N ARG A 84 13.94 0.08 12.44
CA ARG A 84 13.04 0.42 11.33
C ARG A 84 12.14 1.57 11.73
N TYR A 85 12.25 2.69 11.03
CA TYR A 85 11.49 3.89 11.40
C TYR A 85 10.30 4.20 10.49
N GLY A 86 10.11 3.47 9.41
CA GLY A 86 8.97 3.67 8.51
C GLY A 86 7.62 3.61 9.23
N ILE A 87 7.48 2.71 10.20
CA ILE A 87 6.26 2.56 10.99
C ILE A 87 5.99 3.79 11.88
N TYR A 88 7.04 4.44 12.39
CA TYR A 88 6.88 5.65 13.20
C TYR A 88 6.38 6.84 12.38
N VAL A 89 6.69 6.85 11.08
CA VAL A 89 6.31 7.95 10.18
C VAL A 89 4.95 7.71 9.54
N MET A 90 4.73 6.53 8.99
CA MET A 90 3.57 6.20 8.15
C MET A 90 2.79 4.97 8.62
N GLY A 91 3.07 4.47 9.81
CA GLY A 91 2.34 3.36 10.41
C GLY A 91 0.90 3.74 10.79
N PRO A 92 0.12 2.77 11.26
CA PRO A 92 -1.26 3.02 11.67
C PRO A 92 -1.32 4.06 12.80
N LYS A 93 -2.41 4.85 12.84
CA LYS A 93 -2.61 5.83 13.92
C LYS A 93 -2.76 5.16 15.29
N ASN A 94 -3.42 4.03 15.32
CA ASN A 94 -3.70 3.26 16.52
C ASN A 94 -2.90 1.97 16.52
N GLY A 95 -2.16 1.73 17.55
CA GLY A 95 -1.41 0.50 17.75
C GLY A 95 -1.26 0.22 19.23
N PRO A 96 -1.12 -1.05 19.63
CA PRO A 96 -1.15 -1.45 21.03
C PRO A 96 0.02 -0.90 21.85
N ARG A 97 1.10 -0.50 21.22
CA ARG A 97 2.32 0.00 21.88
C ARG A 97 3.14 0.92 20.97
N PRO A 98 4.03 1.76 21.54
CA PRO A 98 5.03 2.47 20.76
C PRO A 98 5.82 1.50 19.86
N GLY A 99 6.14 1.92 18.63
CA GLY A 99 6.80 1.07 17.64
C GLY A 99 5.88 0.25 16.75
N THR A 100 4.58 0.18 17.06
CA THR A 100 3.57 -0.45 16.20
C THR A 100 2.61 0.58 15.59
N ARG A 101 2.82 1.86 15.84
CA ARG A 101 1.97 2.96 15.39
C ARG A 101 2.79 4.17 14.96
N GLN A 102 2.13 5.07 14.23
CA GLN A 102 2.70 6.37 13.88
C GLN A 102 3.05 7.17 15.14
N ALA A 103 4.24 7.77 15.15
CA ALA A 103 4.62 8.64 16.25
C ALA A 103 3.75 9.90 16.27
N TRP A 104 3.41 10.39 17.46
CA TRP A 104 2.51 11.53 17.66
C TRP A 104 2.95 12.79 16.88
N MET A 105 4.26 13.02 16.76
CA MET A 105 4.84 14.16 16.03
C MET A 105 4.56 14.13 14.52
N HIS A 106 4.21 12.98 13.98
CA HIS A 106 3.87 12.79 12.57
C HIS A 106 2.35 12.77 12.33
N ASN A 107 1.57 12.70 13.42
CA ASN A 107 0.12 12.66 13.34
C ASN A 107 -0.41 13.94 12.65
N ASN A 108 -1.38 13.78 11.75
CA ASN A 108 -1.96 14.85 10.94
C ASN A 108 -1.01 15.57 9.95
N ARG A 109 0.28 15.24 9.94
CA ARG A 109 1.24 15.76 8.95
C ARG A 109 1.60 14.74 7.87
N TRP A 110 1.83 13.52 8.29
CA TRP A 110 2.15 12.43 7.38
C TRP A 110 0.94 11.54 7.17
N ALA A 111 0.65 11.25 5.90
CA ALA A 111 -0.33 10.22 5.58
C ALA A 111 0.15 8.87 6.13
N THR A 112 -0.78 8.08 6.65
CA THR A 112 -0.49 6.68 6.98
C THR A 112 -0.63 5.82 5.73
N LEU A 113 0.10 4.72 5.67
CA LEU A 113 -0.03 3.77 4.56
C LEU A 113 -1.46 3.22 4.46
N GLU A 114 -2.07 2.93 5.60
CA GLU A 114 -3.47 2.51 5.68
C GLU A 114 -4.42 3.57 5.13
N GLY A 115 -4.20 4.85 5.46
CA GLY A 115 -5.00 5.96 4.97
C GLY A 115 -4.92 6.11 3.44
N ILE A 116 -3.71 6.01 2.88
CA ILE A 116 -3.48 6.03 1.44
C ILE A 116 -4.23 4.87 0.76
N TYR A 117 -4.11 3.67 1.32
CA TYR A 117 -4.81 2.49 0.81
C TYR A 117 -6.35 2.69 0.83
N LYS A 118 -6.92 3.16 1.95
CA LYS A 118 -8.36 3.42 2.07
C LYS A 118 -8.87 4.41 1.02
N GLN A 119 -8.11 5.45 0.72
CA GLN A 119 -8.46 6.43 -0.32
C GLN A 119 -8.49 5.79 -1.72
N ARG A 120 -7.62 4.83 -1.98
CA ARG A 120 -7.50 4.19 -3.29
C ARG A 120 -8.26 2.89 -3.45
N LYS A 121 -8.85 2.36 -2.39
CA LYS A 121 -9.52 1.06 -2.37
C LYS A 121 -10.52 0.89 -3.51
N LYS A 122 -11.38 1.89 -3.72
CA LYS A 122 -12.40 1.85 -4.78
C LYS A 122 -11.78 1.77 -6.19
N GLU A 123 -10.71 2.51 -6.43
CA GLU A 123 -9.99 2.48 -7.72
C GLU A 123 -9.31 1.14 -7.96
N ILE A 124 -8.73 0.55 -6.90
CA ILE A 124 -8.08 -0.76 -6.99
C ILE A 124 -9.11 -1.83 -7.38
N VAL A 125 -10.23 -1.88 -6.66
CA VAL A 125 -11.31 -2.84 -6.94
C VAL A 125 -11.86 -2.63 -8.36
N LYS A 126 -12.09 -1.39 -8.77
CA LYS A 126 -12.57 -1.05 -10.12
C LYS A 126 -11.58 -1.51 -11.20
N ALA A 127 -10.29 -1.26 -11.02
CA ALA A 127 -9.27 -1.65 -11.98
C ALA A 127 -9.18 -3.18 -12.14
N LEU A 128 -9.25 -3.92 -11.04
CA LEU A 128 -9.26 -5.38 -11.05
C LEU A 128 -10.55 -5.91 -11.71
N GLN A 129 -11.70 -5.32 -11.40
CA GLN A 129 -12.98 -5.71 -11.98
C GLN A 129 -13.00 -5.50 -13.51
N LEU A 130 -12.50 -4.36 -13.98
CA LEU A 130 -12.40 -4.07 -15.43
C LEU A 130 -11.53 -5.09 -16.15
N GLU A 131 -10.42 -5.49 -15.57
CA GLU A 131 -9.53 -6.50 -16.18
C GLU A 131 -10.19 -7.88 -16.20
N VAL A 132 -10.90 -8.26 -15.12
CA VAL A 132 -11.70 -9.49 -15.10
C VAL A 132 -12.75 -9.48 -16.21
N ASP A 133 -13.52 -8.39 -16.31
CA ASP A 133 -14.57 -8.26 -17.31
C ASP A 133 -14.00 -8.29 -18.73
N ARG A 134 -12.84 -7.66 -18.95
CA ARG A 134 -12.12 -7.71 -20.24
C ARG A 134 -11.71 -9.14 -20.60
N LYS A 135 -11.22 -9.90 -19.66
CA LYS A 135 -10.80 -11.30 -19.90
C LYS A 135 -11.98 -12.24 -20.11
N LEU A 136 -13.12 -11.98 -19.47
CA LEU A 136 -14.34 -12.78 -19.66
C LEU A 136 -14.99 -12.54 -21.04
N LYS A 137 -14.79 -11.36 -21.64
CA LYS A 137 -15.32 -11.00 -22.96
C LYS A 137 -14.43 -11.43 -24.13
N GLY A 138 -13.17 -11.64 -23.84
CA GLY A 138 -12.16 -12.11 -24.81
C GLY A 138 -12.01 -13.60 -24.76
#